data_233a29cbea53ef10b955372ea9fc14cb
#
_entry.id   233a29cbea53ef10b955372ea9fc14cb
#
_cell.length_a   1.000
_cell.length_b   1.000
_cell.length_c   1.000
_cell.angle_alpha   90.00
_cell.angle_beta   90.00
_cell.angle_gamma   90.00
#
_symmetry.space_group_name_H-M   'P 1'
#
loop_
_entity.id
_entity.type
_entity.pdbx_description
1 polymer ?
#
loop_
_entity_poly.entity_id
_entity_poly.type
_entity_poly.pdbx_seq_one_letter_code
_entity_poly.pdbx_strand_id
1 'polypeptide(L)'
;KGTYNMLFPKMQYEGKDSLCLAGCSAVALAQVLAMYRSSVAPSGKAEFSLKSGQKQSVYLDDYSINWSDMQKRDTAALVFACAASIGAEMSPYGTSGSMRNIEAALIDNWGYSPQVEYVTQSSDPEKLAGVYKELDSGRPVIVSDDSHSFVIDGYQEDFLHFNFGWNGHCNGWYKAVIIPYYSGSQLPFNSMITGIRPLDPSELQTCEITLSKAGTLTEVLSEIQQRHITSLKIAGPVNGDDLALLR
;
A
#
# COMPACT_ATOMS: atom_id res chain seq x y z
N LYS A 1 14.48 18.68 5.20
CA LYS A 1 13.23 18.21 5.85
C LYS A 1 12.08 18.88 5.13
N GLY A 2 11.62 18.44 3.99
CA GLY A 2 10.70 19.38 3.54
C GLY A 2 9.69 18.94 2.51
N THR A 3 10.12 18.44 1.37
CA THR A 3 9.20 18.24 0.25
C THR A 3 8.15 17.19 0.56
N TYR A 4 8.52 16.05 1.07
CA TYR A 4 7.59 14.94 1.34
C TYR A 4 6.57 15.24 2.43
N ASN A 5 6.90 16.08 3.40
CA ASN A 5 6.05 16.33 4.57
C ASN A 5 5.14 17.55 4.44
N MET A 6 5.21 18.31 3.34
CA MET A 6 4.56 19.63 3.26
C MET A 6 3.03 19.60 3.35
N LEU A 7 2.40 18.46 3.06
CA LEU A 7 0.93 18.27 3.18
C LEU A 7 0.53 17.52 4.45
N PHE A 8 1.48 17.07 5.24
CA PHE A 8 1.20 16.39 6.50
C PHE A 8 0.67 17.34 7.55
N PRO A 9 -0.20 16.87 8.46
CA PRO A 9 -0.71 17.72 9.55
C PRO A 9 0.41 18.19 10.47
N LYS A 10 0.13 19.27 11.19
CA LYS A 10 1.02 19.77 12.24
C LYS A 10 0.58 19.27 13.60
N MET A 11 1.55 19.04 14.46
CA MET A 11 1.34 18.72 15.87
C MET A 11 2.32 19.52 16.73
N GLN A 12 1.98 19.70 18.01
CA GLN A 12 2.92 20.23 18.99
C GLN A 12 4.04 19.23 19.26
N TYR A 13 5.26 19.64 19.07
CA TYR A 13 6.46 18.87 19.34
C TYR A 13 7.57 19.80 19.86
N GLU A 14 8.09 19.51 21.07
CA GLU A 14 9.10 20.34 21.73
C GLU A 14 8.71 21.84 21.81
N GLY A 15 7.43 22.10 22.10
CA GLY A 15 6.89 23.46 22.24
C GLY A 15 6.72 24.23 20.93
N LYS A 16 6.78 23.54 19.77
CA LYS A 16 6.62 24.13 18.43
C LYS A 16 5.62 23.37 17.59
N ASP A 17 4.91 24.09 16.71
CA ASP A 17 4.12 23.46 15.65
C ASP A 17 5.06 22.83 14.62
N SER A 18 5.07 21.51 14.57
CA SER A 18 5.93 20.74 13.67
C SER A 18 5.10 19.87 12.74
N LEU A 19 5.47 19.81 11.46
CA LEU A 19 4.86 18.89 10.50
C LEU A 19 5.14 17.44 10.91
N CYS A 20 4.12 16.59 10.80
CA CYS A 20 4.30 15.15 10.89
C CYS A 20 5.22 14.67 9.76
N LEU A 21 5.96 13.60 10.02
CA LEU A 21 6.89 13.02 9.05
C LEU A 21 6.18 11.98 8.19
N ALA A 22 6.62 11.84 6.95
CA ALA A 22 6.27 10.68 6.14
C ALA A 22 6.87 9.41 6.77
N GLY A 23 6.07 8.38 6.92
CA GLY A 23 6.52 7.08 7.43
C GLY A 23 7.12 6.21 6.34
N CYS A 24 7.93 5.22 6.72
CA CYS A 24 8.60 4.33 5.78
C CYS A 24 7.61 3.53 4.90
N SER A 25 6.51 3.02 5.47
CA SER A 25 5.48 2.29 4.73
C SER A 25 4.82 3.16 3.65
N ALA A 26 4.51 4.43 3.96
CA ALA A 26 3.98 5.37 2.99
C ALA A 26 4.99 5.72 1.88
N VAL A 27 6.27 5.86 2.24
CA VAL A 27 7.34 6.12 1.27
C VAL A 27 7.56 4.91 0.37
N ALA A 28 7.61 3.69 0.91
CA ALA A 28 7.74 2.46 0.13
C ALA A 28 6.57 2.29 -0.84
N LEU A 29 5.33 2.50 -0.39
CA LEU A 29 4.15 2.47 -1.25
C LEU A 29 4.26 3.54 -2.36
N ALA A 30 4.63 4.78 -2.02
CA ALA A 30 4.78 5.86 -2.98
C ALA A 30 5.85 5.58 -4.04
N GLN A 31 6.96 4.93 -3.68
CA GLN A 31 8.01 4.53 -4.62
C GLN A 31 7.49 3.53 -5.66
N VAL A 32 6.73 2.53 -5.21
CA VAL A 32 6.13 1.54 -6.11
C VAL A 32 5.08 2.18 -7.03
N LEU A 33 4.20 3.03 -6.50
CA LEU A 33 3.23 3.77 -7.31
C LEU A 33 3.92 4.67 -8.35
N ALA A 34 5.02 5.32 -7.96
CA ALA A 34 5.80 6.16 -8.87
C ALA A 34 6.52 5.34 -9.97
N MET A 35 6.87 4.09 -9.73
CA MET A 35 7.41 3.19 -10.75
C MET A 35 6.37 2.89 -11.84
N TYR A 36 5.15 2.56 -11.44
CA TYR A 36 4.08 2.24 -12.39
C TYR A 36 3.46 3.46 -13.06
N ARG A 37 3.42 4.61 -12.40
CA ARG A 37 2.78 5.83 -12.88
C ARG A 37 1.38 5.56 -13.42
N SER A 38 0.61 4.79 -12.66
CA SER A 38 -0.75 4.39 -13.06
C SER A 38 -1.59 5.61 -13.43
N SER A 39 -2.38 5.47 -14.50
CA SER A 39 -3.38 6.49 -14.89
C SER A 39 -4.57 6.55 -13.93
N VAL A 40 -4.72 5.55 -13.07
CA VAL A 40 -5.78 5.53 -12.06
C VAL A 40 -5.41 6.49 -10.94
N ALA A 41 -6.24 7.49 -10.72
CA ALA A 41 -6.10 8.39 -9.59
C ALA A 41 -6.49 7.66 -8.29
N PRO A 42 -5.90 8.04 -7.16
CA PRO A 42 -6.36 7.51 -5.89
C PRO A 42 -7.82 7.93 -5.63
N SER A 43 -8.59 7.07 -4.99
CA SER A 43 -10.00 7.34 -4.76
C SER A 43 -10.49 6.83 -3.40
N GLY A 44 -11.65 7.36 -2.99
CA GLY A 44 -12.33 6.96 -1.77
C GLY A 44 -11.91 7.75 -0.53
N LYS A 45 -12.61 7.48 0.57
CA LYS A 45 -12.34 8.11 1.87
C LYS A 45 -11.28 7.33 2.62
N ALA A 46 -10.23 8.00 3.06
CA ALA A 46 -9.18 7.44 3.90
C ALA A 46 -9.23 8.05 5.31
N GLU A 47 -9.00 7.22 6.33
CA GLU A 47 -8.95 7.65 7.72
C GLU A 47 -7.56 7.36 8.30
N PHE A 48 -7.02 8.32 9.02
CA PHE A 48 -5.73 8.21 9.71
C PHE A 48 -5.82 8.83 11.10
N SER A 49 -4.82 8.60 11.91
CA SER A 49 -4.76 9.18 13.26
C SER A 49 -3.50 10.01 13.47
N LEU A 50 -3.58 10.95 14.38
CA LEU A 50 -2.41 11.59 14.94
C LEU A 50 -1.97 10.84 16.21
N LYS A 51 -0.72 10.92 16.55
CA LYS A 51 -0.18 10.31 17.78
C LYS A 51 -0.85 10.83 19.07
N SER A 52 -1.55 11.97 18.98
CA SER A 52 -2.42 12.47 20.04
C SER A 52 -3.72 11.67 20.25
N GLY A 53 -4.01 10.71 19.38
CA GLY A 53 -5.27 9.95 19.34
C GLY A 53 -6.38 10.63 18.51
N GLN A 54 -6.14 11.83 17.97
CA GLN A 54 -7.10 12.51 17.10
C GLN A 54 -7.21 11.77 15.76
N LYS A 55 -8.42 11.35 15.41
CA LYS A 55 -8.73 10.77 14.08
C LYS A 55 -9.05 11.88 13.08
N GLN A 56 -8.59 11.70 11.88
CA GLN A 56 -8.85 12.59 10.74
C GLN A 56 -9.23 11.75 9.50
N SER A 57 -9.91 12.35 8.56
CA SER A 57 -10.24 11.71 7.29
C SER A 57 -10.07 12.69 6.13
N VAL A 58 -9.75 12.14 4.98
CA VAL A 58 -9.62 12.88 3.71
C VAL A 58 -10.28 12.08 2.59
N TYR A 59 -10.67 12.77 1.52
CA TYR A 59 -11.00 12.11 0.27
C TYR A 59 -9.74 12.06 -0.58
N LEU A 60 -9.34 10.85 -0.99
CA LEU A 60 -8.12 10.65 -1.78
C LEU A 60 -8.25 11.26 -3.18
N ASP A 61 -9.45 11.40 -3.67
CA ASP A 61 -9.80 12.07 -4.94
C ASP A 61 -9.30 13.53 -5.00
N ASP A 62 -9.07 14.17 -3.84
CA ASP A 62 -8.52 15.52 -3.75
C ASP A 62 -7.01 15.59 -4.02
N TYR A 63 -6.33 14.43 -4.13
CA TYR A 63 -4.87 14.32 -4.28
C TYR A 63 -4.50 13.78 -5.66
N SER A 64 -4.70 14.58 -6.71
CA SER A 64 -4.26 14.24 -8.06
C SER A 64 -2.74 14.31 -8.20
N ILE A 65 -2.15 13.38 -8.97
CA ILE A 65 -0.71 13.29 -9.22
C ILE A 65 -0.46 13.53 -10.71
N ASN A 66 0.31 14.56 -11.03
CA ASN A 66 0.76 14.77 -12.41
C ASN A 66 2.01 13.94 -12.71
N TRP A 67 1.81 12.72 -13.17
CA TRP A 67 2.91 11.79 -13.46
C TRP A 67 3.81 12.23 -14.63
N SER A 68 3.30 13.03 -15.55
CA SER A 68 4.05 13.45 -16.75
C SER A 68 5.02 14.60 -16.45
N ASP A 69 4.68 15.45 -15.48
CA ASP A 69 5.51 16.60 -15.05
C ASP A 69 5.42 16.74 -13.52
N MET A 70 5.97 15.75 -12.83
CA MET A 70 5.85 15.62 -11.38
C MET A 70 6.63 16.69 -10.64
N GLN A 71 5.93 17.58 -9.97
CA GLN A 71 6.51 18.65 -9.16
C GLN A 71 6.61 18.23 -7.68
N LYS A 72 7.23 19.10 -6.87
CA LYS A 72 7.36 18.87 -5.41
C LYS A 72 6.02 18.67 -4.71
N ARG A 73 4.97 19.35 -5.19
CA ARG A 73 3.63 19.22 -4.64
C ARG A 73 3.02 17.86 -4.95
N ASP A 74 3.21 17.35 -6.17
CA ASP A 74 2.71 16.02 -6.56
C ASP A 74 3.40 14.93 -5.75
N THR A 75 4.71 15.06 -5.51
CA THR A 75 5.45 14.14 -4.64
C THR A 75 4.90 14.17 -3.20
N ALA A 76 4.60 15.34 -2.67
CA ALA A 76 4.03 15.47 -1.33
C ALA A 76 2.59 14.93 -1.28
N ALA A 77 1.79 15.17 -2.32
CA ALA A 77 0.43 14.66 -2.44
C ALA A 77 0.43 13.13 -2.49
N LEU A 78 1.30 12.54 -3.31
CA LEU A 78 1.48 11.09 -3.41
C LEU A 78 1.82 10.47 -2.04
N VAL A 79 2.84 10.98 -1.37
CA VAL A 79 3.31 10.41 -0.09
C VAL A 79 2.27 10.60 1.01
N PHE A 80 1.58 11.76 1.05
CA PHE A 80 0.52 11.99 2.02
C PHE A 80 -0.71 11.09 1.75
N ALA A 81 -1.14 10.97 0.49
CA ALA A 81 -2.24 10.08 0.12
C ALA A 81 -1.92 8.61 0.44
N CYS A 82 -0.67 8.16 0.22
CA CYS A 82 -0.21 6.85 0.65
C CYS A 82 -0.31 6.68 2.17
N ALA A 83 0.14 7.66 2.95
CA ALA A 83 0.06 7.59 4.41
C ALA A 83 -1.40 7.56 4.90
N ALA A 84 -2.27 8.35 4.30
CA ALA A 84 -3.69 8.36 4.63
C ALA A 84 -4.38 7.04 4.26
N SER A 85 -4.14 6.52 3.04
CA SER A 85 -4.76 5.28 2.55
C SER A 85 -4.41 4.04 3.38
N ILE A 86 -3.22 4.00 3.99
CA ILE A 86 -2.84 2.91 4.89
C ILE A 86 -3.24 3.13 6.35
N GLY A 87 -4.02 4.18 6.64
CA GLY A 87 -4.47 4.49 8.00
C GLY A 87 -3.34 4.80 8.97
N ALA A 88 -2.30 5.50 8.52
CA ALA A 88 -1.10 5.73 9.32
C ALA A 88 -1.37 6.51 10.61
N GLU A 89 -0.62 6.22 11.68
CA GLU A 89 -0.53 7.05 12.87
C GLU A 89 0.61 8.06 12.68
N MET A 90 0.26 9.33 12.47
CA MET A 90 1.19 10.39 12.09
C MET A 90 1.73 11.16 13.29
N SER A 91 3.03 11.45 13.29
CA SER A 91 3.66 12.30 14.29
C SER A 91 4.91 13.03 13.75
N PRO A 92 5.35 14.13 14.42
CA PRO A 92 6.56 14.87 14.03
C PRO A 92 7.88 14.12 14.26
N TYR A 93 7.87 13.04 15.01
CA TYR A 93 9.06 12.23 15.31
C TYR A 93 9.06 10.86 14.65
N GLY A 94 7.94 10.46 14.02
CA GLY A 94 7.83 9.22 13.27
C GLY A 94 6.37 8.89 12.97
N THR A 95 6.10 8.39 11.78
CA THR A 95 4.77 7.95 11.35
C THR A 95 4.82 6.45 11.14
N SER A 96 3.89 5.73 11.73
CA SER A 96 3.76 4.28 11.60
C SER A 96 2.58 3.90 10.71
N GLY A 97 2.75 2.86 9.91
CA GLY A 97 1.70 2.29 9.07
C GLY A 97 1.86 0.78 8.97
N SER A 98 0.75 0.05 8.98
CA SER A 98 0.78 -1.40 8.89
C SER A 98 1.02 -1.86 7.45
N MET A 99 1.90 -2.85 7.25
CA MET A 99 2.09 -3.51 5.96
C MET A 99 0.80 -4.15 5.44
N ARG A 100 -0.01 -4.74 6.30
CA ARG A 100 -1.31 -5.31 5.94
C ARG A 100 -2.25 -4.27 5.29
N ASN A 101 -2.18 -3.02 5.76
CA ASN A 101 -3.01 -1.97 5.21
C ASN A 101 -2.53 -1.51 3.82
N ILE A 102 -1.28 -1.80 3.44
CA ILE A 102 -0.78 -1.50 2.08
C ILE A 102 -1.50 -2.36 1.05
N GLU A 103 -1.73 -3.65 1.35
CA GLU A 103 -2.51 -4.54 0.47
C GLU A 103 -3.90 -3.96 0.20
N ALA A 104 -4.64 -3.65 1.27
CA ALA A 104 -5.98 -3.07 1.15
C ALA A 104 -5.95 -1.72 0.40
N ALA A 105 -5.01 -0.84 0.73
CA ALA A 105 -4.90 0.46 0.07
C ALA A 105 -4.63 0.32 -1.44
N LEU A 106 -3.72 -0.57 -1.85
CA LEU A 106 -3.43 -0.81 -3.27
C LEU A 106 -4.68 -1.23 -4.04
N ILE A 107 -5.47 -2.13 -3.47
CA ILE A 107 -6.67 -2.67 -4.11
C ILE A 107 -7.81 -1.63 -4.06
N ASP A 108 -8.14 -1.12 -2.88
CA ASP A 108 -9.35 -0.34 -2.64
C ASP A 108 -9.20 1.12 -3.07
N ASN A 109 -7.99 1.69 -2.98
CA ASN A 109 -7.77 3.11 -3.21
C ASN A 109 -6.94 3.45 -4.45
N TRP A 110 -6.03 2.55 -4.87
CA TRP A 110 -5.06 2.84 -5.92
C TRP A 110 -5.31 2.10 -7.23
N GLY A 111 -6.39 1.29 -7.32
CA GLY A 111 -6.77 0.58 -8.54
C GLY A 111 -5.75 -0.47 -8.98
N TYR A 112 -5.17 -1.17 -8.03
CA TYR A 112 -4.24 -2.28 -8.27
C TYR A 112 -4.94 -3.63 -8.30
N SER A 113 -4.25 -4.62 -8.83
CA SER A 113 -4.74 -5.98 -8.96
C SER A 113 -5.11 -6.57 -7.59
N PRO A 114 -6.19 -7.33 -7.56
CA PRO A 114 -6.57 -8.16 -6.42
C PRO A 114 -5.60 -9.29 -6.08
N GLN A 115 -4.62 -9.52 -6.93
CA GLN A 115 -3.53 -10.48 -6.69
C GLN A 115 -2.44 -9.90 -5.77
N VAL A 116 -2.58 -8.65 -5.33
CA VAL A 116 -1.73 -8.10 -4.28
C VAL A 116 -1.94 -8.89 -3.00
N GLU A 117 -0.86 -9.33 -2.37
CA GLU A 117 -0.90 -10.21 -1.20
C GLU A 117 0.11 -9.79 -0.13
N TYR A 118 -0.35 -9.73 1.11
CA TYR A 118 0.49 -9.54 2.29
C TYR A 118 0.96 -10.89 2.84
N VAL A 119 2.24 -11.18 2.70
CA VAL A 119 2.87 -12.46 3.07
C VAL A 119 3.70 -12.30 4.35
N THR A 120 3.41 -13.11 5.38
CA THR A 120 4.13 -13.12 6.67
C THR A 120 4.56 -14.50 7.12
N GLN A 121 3.77 -15.54 6.82
CA GLN A 121 3.97 -16.88 7.34
C GLN A 121 4.62 -17.79 6.29
N SER A 122 5.87 -17.47 5.93
CA SER A 122 6.67 -18.26 5.02
C SER A 122 8.08 -18.42 5.56
N SER A 123 8.74 -19.52 5.22
CA SER A 123 10.16 -19.68 5.51
C SER A 123 10.99 -18.68 4.70
N ASP A 124 12.21 -18.37 5.17
CA ASP A 124 13.10 -17.45 4.45
C ASP A 124 13.41 -17.90 3.01
N PRO A 125 13.63 -19.20 2.68
CA PRO A 125 13.77 -19.65 1.31
C PRO A 125 12.53 -19.39 0.45
N GLU A 126 11.30 -19.58 0.99
CA GLU A 126 10.06 -19.31 0.28
C GLU A 126 9.86 -17.83 0.01
N LYS A 127 10.13 -16.97 0.99
CA LYS A 127 10.11 -15.51 0.81
C LYS A 127 11.09 -15.07 -0.27
N LEU A 128 12.32 -15.56 -0.22
CA LEU A 128 13.34 -15.23 -1.21
C LEU A 128 12.94 -15.70 -2.62
N ALA A 129 12.43 -16.91 -2.75
CA ALA A 129 11.89 -17.41 -4.01
C ALA A 129 10.71 -16.56 -4.51
N GLY A 130 9.85 -16.11 -3.60
CA GLY A 130 8.77 -15.17 -3.89
C GLY A 130 9.28 -13.83 -4.44
N VAL A 131 10.31 -13.26 -3.82
CA VAL A 131 10.95 -12.02 -4.30
C VAL A 131 11.48 -12.19 -5.73
N TYR A 132 12.24 -13.24 -6.01
CA TYR A 132 12.75 -13.48 -7.36
C TYR A 132 11.62 -13.66 -8.38
N LYS A 133 10.57 -14.42 -8.05
CA LYS A 133 9.39 -14.58 -8.91
C LYS A 133 8.72 -13.25 -9.27
N GLU A 134 8.60 -12.35 -8.30
CA GLU A 134 8.03 -11.02 -8.53
C GLU A 134 8.95 -10.19 -9.45
N LEU A 135 10.24 -10.16 -9.15
CA LEU A 135 11.22 -9.41 -9.94
C LEU A 135 11.34 -9.94 -11.39
N ASP A 136 11.31 -11.27 -11.60
CA ASP A 136 11.25 -11.90 -12.94
C ASP A 136 10.01 -11.45 -13.73
N SER A 137 8.93 -11.16 -13.03
CA SER A 137 7.70 -10.63 -13.60
C SER A 137 7.68 -9.11 -13.74
N GLY A 138 8.81 -8.44 -13.48
CA GLY A 138 8.93 -6.97 -13.53
C GLY A 138 8.19 -6.24 -12.42
N ARG A 139 7.87 -6.92 -11.32
CA ARG A 139 7.14 -6.34 -10.19
C ARG A 139 8.07 -6.09 -9.01
N PRO A 140 8.08 -4.88 -8.44
CA PRO A 140 8.79 -4.61 -7.19
C PRO A 140 8.07 -5.27 -6.01
N VAL A 141 8.81 -5.50 -4.94
CA VAL A 141 8.30 -6.05 -3.69
C VAL A 141 8.49 -5.03 -2.58
N ILE A 142 7.44 -4.70 -1.84
CA ILE A 142 7.58 -3.95 -0.60
C ILE A 142 7.85 -4.96 0.50
N VAL A 143 8.90 -4.76 1.26
CA VAL A 143 9.29 -5.63 2.37
C VAL A 143 9.36 -4.84 3.67
N SER A 144 9.20 -5.52 4.78
CA SER A 144 9.36 -4.90 6.10
C SER A 144 9.97 -5.87 7.09
N ASP A 145 10.81 -5.32 7.97
CA ASP A 145 11.06 -5.90 9.29
C ASP A 145 10.16 -5.21 10.34
N ASP A 146 10.46 -5.43 11.61
CA ASP A 146 9.67 -4.85 12.71
C ASP A 146 9.88 -3.33 12.87
N SER A 147 10.87 -2.74 12.19
CA SER A 147 11.27 -1.35 12.36
C SER A 147 11.17 -0.50 11.11
N HIS A 148 11.28 -1.08 9.92
CA HIS A 148 11.38 -0.34 8.66
C HIS A 148 10.75 -1.08 7.49
N SER A 149 10.07 -0.33 6.60
CA SER A 149 9.52 -0.81 5.33
C SER A 149 10.31 -0.19 4.19
N PHE A 150 10.66 -1.00 3.19
CA PHE A 150 11.46 -0.59 2.04
C PHE A 150 11.12 -1.41 0.79
N VAL A 151 11.74 -1.10 -0.34
CA VAL A 151 11.44 -1.72 -1.64
C VAL A 151 12.62 -2.55 -2.12
N ILE A 152 12.33 -3.73 -2.68
CA ILE A 152 13.24 -4.50 -3.50
C ILE A 152 12.74 -4.37 -4.95
N ASP A 153 13.55 -3.79 -5.82
CA ASP A 153 13.16 -3.42 -7.18
C ASP A 153 14.05 -4.02 -8.29
N GLY A 154 14.99 -4.89 -7.92
CA GLY A 154 15.84 -5.57 -8.88
C GLY A 154 16.71 -6.65 -8.25
N TYR A 155 17.26 -7.52 -9.11
CA TYR A 155 18.29 -8.48 -8.70
C TYR A 155 19.33 -8.69 -9.81
N GLN A 156 20.53 -9.07 -9.39
CA GLN A 156 21.61 -9.49 -10.27
C GLN A 156 22.39 -10.61 -9.57
N GLU A 157 22.39 -11.80 -10.14
CA GLU A 157 22.95 -12.99 -9.49
C GLU A 157 22.36 -13.20 -8.07
N ASP A 158 23.21 -13.28 -7.04
CA ASP A 158 22.80 -13.43 -5.64
C ASP A 158 22.53 -12.09 -4.93
N PHE A 159 22.55 -10.97 -5.66
CA PHE A 159 22.34 -9.65 -5.09
C PHE A 159 20.96 -9.11 -5.40
N LEU A 160 20.29 -8.57 -4.39
CA LEU A 160 19.05 -7.82 -4.51
C LEU A 160 19.35 -6.32 -4.44
N HIS A 161 18.64 -5.52 -5.23
CA HIS A 161 18.69 -4.08 -5.12
C HIS A 161 17.67 -3.58 -4.11
N PHE A 162 18.15 -2.86 -3.10
CA PHE A 162 17.34 -2.31 -2.02
C PHE A 162 17.20 -0.80 -2.16
N ASN A 163 15.98 -0.32 -2.04
CA ASN A 163 15.66 1.09 -1.93
C ASN A 163 15.02 1.37 -0.57
N PHE A 164 15.80 1.91 0.35
CA PHE A 164 15.38 2.12 1.74
C PHE A 164 14.47 3.34 1.93
N GLY A 165 14.25 4.16 0.92
CA GLY A 165 13.43 5.37 1.07
C GLY A 165 14.10 6.51 1.83
N TRP A 166 15.40 6.44 2.07
CA TRP A 166 16.20 7.42 2.81
C TRP A 166 16.91 8.42 1.91
N ASN A 167 16.18 8.96 0.92
CA ASN A 167 16.73 9.93 -0.04
C ASN A 167 17.95 9.40 -0.78
N GLY A 168 17.94 8.12 -1.16
CA GLY A 168 19.04 7.42 -1.83
C GLY A 168 20.15 6.95 -0.89
N HIS A 169 20.11 7.32 0.38
CA HIS A 169 21.10 6.85 1.34
C HIS A 169 20.93 5.34 1.59
N CYS A 170 22.03 4.61 1.57
CA CYS A 170 22.10 3.15 1.67
C CYS A 170 21.42 2.37 0.53
N ASN A 171 20.84 3.00 -0.48
CA ASN A 171 20.35 2.25 -1.64
C ASN A 171 21.53 1.53 -2.33
N GLY A 172 21.30 0.29 -2.77
CA GLY A 172 22.37 -0.48 -3.42
C GLY A 172 22.07 -1.96 -3.52
N TRP A 173 23.09 -2.68 -3.97
CA TRP A 173 23.06 -4.12 -4.19
C TRP A 173 23.64 -4.86 -2.98
N TYR A 174 22.85 -5.71 -2.38
CA TYR A 174 23.23 -6.47 -1.20
C TYR A 174 22.90 -7.94 -1.39
N LYS A 175 23.72 -8.85 -0.87
CA LYS A 175 23.33 -10.25 -0.75
C LYS A 175 22.11 -10.35 0.15
N ALA A 176 21.14 -11.16 -0.22
CA ALA A 176 19.90 -11.34 0.53
C ALA A 176 20.12 -11.70 2.01
N VAL A 177 21.24 -12.37 2.30
CA VAL A 177 21.63 -12.83 3.65
C VAL A 177 22.57 -11.88 4.42
N ILE A 178 23.01 -10.78 3.81
CA ILE A 178 23.97 -9.85 4.43
C ILE A 178 23.50 -8.43 4.19
N ILE A 179 22.76 -7.86 5.15
CA ILE A 179 22.46 -6.42 5.13
C ILE A 179 23.22 -5.76 6.28
N PRO A 180 23.87 -4.60 6.02
CA PRO A 180 24.80 -3.97 6.94
C PRO A 180 24.23 -3.59 8.32
N TYR A 181 22.92 -3.50 8.45
CA TYR A 181 22.23 -3.07 9.67
C TYR A 181 21.60 -4.22 10.47
N TYR A 182 21.60 -5.46 9.97
CA TYR A 182 20.92 -6.57 10.60
C TYR A 182 21.91 -7.69 10.93
N SER A 183 22.27 -7.80 12.19
CA SER A 183 23.10 -8.90 12.69
C SER A 183 22.22 -10.10 13.02
N GLY A 184 22.38 -11.20 12.29
CA GLY A 184 21.93 -12.52 12.71
C GLY A 184 20.65 -13.07 12.12
N SER A 185 19.98 -12.40 11.20
CA SER A 185 18.87 -12.94 10.42
C SER A 185 19.33 -13.40 9.04
N GLN A 186 18.77 -14.48 8.51
CA GLN A 186 19.07 -14.93 7.14
C GLN A 186 18.43 -14.01 6.09
N LEU A 187 17.26 -13.43 6.38
CA LEU A 187 16.67 -12.36 5.59
C LEU A 187 16.43 -11.13 6.49
N PRO A 188 16.60 -9.93 5.93
CA PRO A 188 16.44 -8.67 6.68
C PRO A 188 14.98 -8.20 6.76
N PHE A 189 14.04 -9.05 6.39
CA PHE A 189 12.61 -8.75 6.45
C PHE A 189 11.82 -9.99 6.85
N ASN A 190 10.73 -9.77 7.56
CA ASN A 190 9.83 -10.82 8.04
C ASN A 190 8.49 -10.84 7.30
N SER A 191 8.17 -9.77 6.57
CA SER A 191 6.94 -9.63 5.80
C SER A 191 7.18 -8.96 4.46
N MET A 192 6.29 -9.22 3.49
CA MET A 192 6.36 -8.63 2.15
C MET A 192 4.97 -8.44 1.55
N ILE A 193 4.86 -7.50 0.59
CA ILE A 193 3.73 -7.35 -0.31
C ILE A 193 4.18 -7.79 -1.70
N THR A 194 3.48 -8.75 -2.27
CA THR A 194 3.72 -9.32 -3.60
C THR A 194 2.54 -9.07 -4.54
N GLY A 195 2.65 -9.44 -5.80
CA GLY A 195 1.58 -9.28 -6.79
C GLY A 195 1.28 -7.83 -7.16
N ILE A 196 2.17 -6.89 -6.84
CA ILE A 196 1.91 -5.45 -7.03
C ILE A 196 1.96 -5.12 -8.52
N ARG A 197 0.80 -4.83 -9.10
CA ARG A 197 0.65 -4.33 -10.47
C ARG A 197 -0.69 -3.60 -10.62
N PRO A 198 -0.81 -2.66 -11.58
CA PRO A 198 -2.10 -2.08 -11.90
C PRO A 198 -3.12 -3.16 -12.28
N LEU A 199 -4.37 -2.91 -11.97
CA LEU A 199 -5.48 -3.80 -12.34
C LEU A 199 -5.56 -3.95 -13.86
N ASP A 200 -5.57 -5.19 -14.34
CA ASP A 200 -5.90 -5.48 -15.72
C ASP A 200 -7.42 -5.58 -15.86
N PRO A 201 -8.05 -4.84 -16.79
CA PRO A 201 -9.49 -4.93 -16.99
C PRO A 201 -10.01 -6.36 -17.23
N SER A 202 -9.19 -7.27 -17.74
CA SER A 202 -9.55 -8.68 -17.91
C SER A 202 -9.71 -9.46 -16.60
N GLU A 203 -9.19 -8.94 -15.49
CA GLU A 203 -9.38 -9.51 -14.14
C GLU A 203 -10.73 -9.15 -13.53
N LEU A 204 -11.45 -8.21 -14.15
CA LEU A 204 -12.76 -7.77 -13.71
C LEU A 204 -13.79 -8.85 -14.06
N GLN A 205 -14.51 -9.33 -13.05
CA GLN A 205 -15.43 -10.45 -13.21
C GLN A 205 -16.89 -9.97 -13.22
N THR A 206 -17.67 -10.57 -14.12
CA THR A 206 -19.13 -10.53 -14.02
C THR A 206 -19.57 -11.64 -13.09
N CYS A 207 -20.40 -11.31 -12.10
CA CYS A 207 -20.95 -12.28 -11.16
C CYS A 207 -22.47 -12.28 -11.23
N GLU A 208 -23.08 -13.47 -11.33
CA GLU A 208 -24.52 -13.65 -11.21
C GLU A 208 -24.80 -14.38 -9.89
N ILE A 209 -25.61 -13.79 -9.02
CA ILE A 209 -25.96 -14.33 -7.71
C ILE A 209 -27.46 -14.48 -7.59
N THR A 210 -27.90 -15.59 -7.02
CA THR A 210 -29.30 -15.77 -6.66
C THR A 210 -29.43 -15.82 -5.14
N LEU A 211 -30.13 -14.84 -4.57
CA LEU A 211 -30.43 -14.80 -3.13
C LEU A 211 -31.73 -15.56 -2.86
N SER A 212 -31.67 -16.49 -1.90
CA SER A 212 -32.84 -17.18 -1.38
C SER A 212 -33.57 -16.38 -0.30
N LYS A 213 -32.87 -15.42 0.33
CA LYS A 213 -33.38 -14.56 1.40
C LYS A 213 -32.77 -13.15 1.28
N ALA A 214 -33.57 -12.12 1.53
CA ALA A 214 -33.09 -10.74 1.59
C ALA A 214 -32.14 -10.53 2.79
N GLY A 215 -31.11 -9.70 2.63
CA GLY A 215 -30.11 -9.40 3.65
C GLY A 215 -28.98 -10.42 3.74
N THR A 216 -28.82 -11.31 2.76
CA THR A 216 -27.80 -12.36 2.78
C THR A 216 -26.71 -12.19 1.71
N LEU A 217 -26.64 -11.04 1.05
CA LEU A 217 -25.63 -10.78 0.02
C LEU A 217 -24.19 -10.92 0.55
N THR A 218 -23.95 -10.47 1.78
CA THR A 218 -22.66 -10.63 2.49
C THR A 218 -22.26 -12.07 2.74
N GLU A 219 -23.24 -12.98 2.86
CA GLU A 219 -22.98 -14.40 3.08
C GLU A 219 -22.58 -15.13 1.80
N VAL A 220 -23.02 -14.60 0.65
CA VAL A 220 -22.85 -15.23 -0.67
C VAL A 220 -21.69 -14.59 -1.44
N LEU A 221 -21.46 -13.30 -1.22
CA LEU A 221 -20.43 -12.53 -1.89
C LEU A 221 -19.24 -12.36 -0.96
N SER A 222 -18.15 -13.09 -1.21
CA SER A 222 -16.92 -12.96 -0.42
C SER A 222 -16.31 -11.54 -0.54
N GLU A 223 -15.55 -11.09 0.46
CA GLU A 223 -14.85 -9.80 0.41
C GLU A 223 -13.97 -9.67 -0.85
N ILE A 224 -13.31 -10.76 -1.25
CA ILE A 224 -12.52 -10.82 -2.48
C ILE A 224 -13.39 -10.58 -3.70
N GLN A 225 -14.55 -11.23 -3.80
CA GLN A 225 -15.47 -11.04 -4.91
C GLN A 225 -16.04 -9.62 -4.94
N GLN A 226 -16.35 -9.03 -3.79
CA GLN A 226 -16.83 -7.64 -3.71
C GLN A 226 -15.86 -6.64 -4.32
N ARG A 227 -14.56 -6.90 -4.20
CA ARG A 227 -13.50 -6.03 -4.73
C ARG A 227 -13.24 -6.21 -6.23
N HIS A 228 -13.71 -7.31 -6.84
CA HIS A 228 -13.35 -7.70 -8.21
C HIS A 228 -14.50 -7.69 -9.19
N ILE A 229 -15.72 -7.57 -8.70
CA ILE A 229 -16.91 -7.58 -9.54
C ILE A 229 -17.09 -6.22 -10.18
N THR A 230 -17.06 -6.17 -11.50
CA THR A 230 -17.43 -4.99 -12.30
C THR A 230 -18.86 -5.00 -12.75
N SER A 231 -19.47 -6.18 -12.79
CA SER A 231 -20.87 -6.34 -13.12
C SER A 231 -21.49 -7.39 -12.23
N LEU A 232 -22.44 -6.99 -11.41
CA LEU A 232 -23.17 -7.86 -10.51
C LEU A 232 -24.62 -7.93 -10.93
N LYS A 233 -25.09 -9.14 -11.21
CA LYS A 233 -26.50 -9.41 -11.45
C LYS A 233 -27.05 -10.22 -10.27
N ILE A 234 -28.00 -9.63 -9.57
CA ILE A 234 -28.66 -10.26 -8.43
C ILE A 234 -30.08 -10.66 -8.82
N ALA A 235 -30.40 -11.93 -8.61
CA ALA A 235 -31.74 -12.45 -8.69
C ALA A 235 -32.24 -12.82 -7.30
N GLY A 236 -33.55 -12.68 -7.06
CA GLY A 236 -34.17 -12.99 -5.76
C GLY A 236 -34.46 -11.75 -4.91
N PRO A 237 -34.89 -11.95 -3.65
CA PRO A 237 -35.26 -10.86 -2.78
C PRO A 237 -34.01 -10.11 -2.27
N VAL A 238 -34.05 -8.77 -2.33
CA VAL A 238 -33.03 -7.87 -1.79
C VAL A 238 -33.66 -6.88 -0.82
N ASN A 239 -32.88 -6.39 0.15
CA ASN A 239 -33.30 -5.36 1.10
C ASN A 239 -32.26 -4.23 1.23
N GLY A 240 -32.46 -3.34 2.20
CA GLY A 240 -31.58 -2.19 2.45
C GLY A 240 -30.15 -2.58 2.82
N ASP A 241 -29.95 -3.69 3.51
CA ASP A 241 -28.64 -4.17 3.93
C ASP A 241 -27.82 -4.67 2.72
N ASP A 242 -28.47 -5.41 1.81
CA ASP A 242 -27.87 -5.85 0.55
C ASP A 242 -27.47 -4.65 -0.33
N LEU A 243 -28.33 -3.63 -0.38
CA LEU A 243 -28.05 -2.42 -1.16
C LEU A 243 -26.95 -1.54 -0.52
N ALA A 244 -26.84 -1.57 0.81
CA ALA A 244 -25.79 -0.85 1.51
C ALA A 244 -24.39 -1.41 1.20
N LEU A 245 -24.29 -2.71 0.94
CA LEU A 245 -23.05 -3.38 0.57
C LEU A 245 -22.54 -2.92 -0.83
N LEU A 246 -23.43 -2.47 -1.69
CA LEU A 246 -23.11 -2.08 -3.08
C LEU A 246 -22.78 -0.58 -3.25
N ARG A 247 -22.62 0.15 -2.16
CA ARG A 247 -22.28 1.59 -2.12
C ARG A 247 -20.83 1.81 -1.78
#